data_d681bca8fd8fb83a4fb8c02aa99df6f1
#
_entry.id   d681bca8fd8fb83a4fb8c02aa99df6f1
#
_cell.length_a   1.000
_cell.length_b   1.000
_cell.length_c   1.000
_cell.angle_alpha   90.00
_cell.angle_beta   90.00
_cell.angle_gamma   90.00
#
_symmetry.space_group_name_H-M   'P 1'
#
loop_
_entity.id
_entity.type
_entity.pdbx_description
1 polymer ?
#
loop_
_entity_poly.entity_id
_entity_poly.type
_entity_poly.pdbx_seq_one_letter_code
_entity_poly.pdbx_strand_id
1 'polypeptide(L)'
;HMKKMGMEFNLECPVQAVEASPVGAKVVCKNKAGETVSFEAEKVLVAIGRKANTASLNLEAAGLNNDRGRIIVNDKMETNVPGVYAIGDCVFGKAQLAHTASAMGEVAAENIMGIPAVYDEKTNPTCVYMEPEAASVGLTEEQCKAKGIDYKVGKFPLVANGKSLIINGGEGLVKIIADAKYEEVLGMHIIGPRATDLIAEGALALRLEA
;
A
#
# COMPACT_ATOMS: atom_id res chain seq x y z
N HIS A 1 -16.92 0.77 9.84
CA HIS A 1 -17.63 1.82 9.08
C HIS A 1 -18.43 1.22 7.92
N MET A 2 -17.79 0.67 6.91
CA MET A 2 -18.45 0.17 5.68
C MET A 2 -19.62 -0.79 5.93
N LYS A 3 -19.54 -1.69 6.93
CA LYS A 3 -20.68 -2.52 7.34
C LYS A 3 -21.90 -1.71 7.80
N LYS A 4 -21.67 -0.58 8.50
CA LYS A 4 -22.77 0.33 8.90
C LYS A 4 -23.43 1.02 7.71
N MET A 5 -22.70 1.15 6.59
CA MET A 5 -23.21 1.67 5.32
C MET A 5 -23.94 0.61 4.47
N GLY A 6 -24.11 -0.61 4.99
CA GLY A 6 -24.79 -1.69 4.29
C GLY A 6 -23.90 -2.55 3.39
N MET A 7 -22.57 -2.37 3.43
CA MET A 7 -21.66 -3.24 2.68
C MET A 7 -21.51 -4.61 3.33
N GLU A 8 -21.63 -5.65 2.54
CA GLU A 8 -21.36 -7.02 2.95
C GLU A 8 -19.94 -7.43 2.57
N PHE A 9 -19.28 -8.21 3.43
CA PHE A 9 -17.91 -8.67 3.24
C PHE A 9 -17.84 -10.19 3.34
N ASN A 10 -17.40 -10.82 2.27
CA ASN A 10 -17.14 -12.25 2.19
C ASN A 10 -15.63 -12.48 2.02
N LEU A 11 -14.92 -12.51 3.14
CA LEU A 11 -13.47 -12.69 3.19
C LEU A 11 -13.11 -14.16 3.03
N GLU A 12 -11.88 -14.45 2.58
CA GLU A 12 -11.39 -15.81 2.32
C GLU A 12 -12.31 -16.56 1.35
N CYS A 13 -12.84 -15.84 0.35
CA CYS A 13 -13.83 -16.34 -0.60
C CYS A 13 -13.32 -16.14 -2.04
N PRO A 14 -12.31 -16.94 -2.49
CA PRO A 14 -11.73 -16.78 -3.81
C PRO A 14 -12.76 -17.00 -4.92
N VAL A 15 -12.79 -16.04 -5.85
CA VAL A 15 -13.66 -16.08 -7.02
C VAL A 15 -13.22 -17.20 -7.96
N GLN A 16 -14.16 -18.04 -8.37
CA GLN A 16 -13.95 -19.14 -9.31
C GLN A 16 -14.40 -18.75 -10.73
N ALA A 17 -15.53 -18.05 -10.84
CA ALA A 17 -16.08 -17.61 -12.11
C ALA A 17 -16.92 -16.34 -11.96
N VAL A 18 -17.04 -15.58 -13.04
CA VAL A 18 -18.00 -14.49 -13.20
C VAL A 18 -18.81 -14.79 -14.45
N GLU A 19 -20.11 -15.01 -14.28
CA GLU A 19 -21.05 -15.29 -15.35
C GLU A 19 -21.84 -14.03 -15.65
N ALA A 20 -21.51 -13.35 -16.76
CA ALA A 20 -22.20 -12.11 -17.17
C ALA A 20 -23.41 -12.43 -18.03
N SER A 21 -24.47 -11.64 -17.87
CA SER A 21 -25.70 -11.66 -18.67
C SER A 21 -26.13 -10.25 -19.05
N PRO A 22 -27.10 -10.07 -19.97
CA PRO A 22 -27.62 -8.76 -20.32
C PRO A 22 -28.28 -7.99 -19.16
N VAL A 23 -28.67 -8.69 -18.09
CA VAL A 23 -29.42 -8.13 -16.95
C VAL A 23 -28.59 -8.07 -15.66
N GLY A 24 -27.34 -8.55 -15.67
CA GLY A 24 -26.49 -8.56 -14.49
C GLY A 24 -25.37 -9.61 -14.57
N ALA A 25 -24.76 -9.91 -13.44
CA ALA A 25 -23.73 -10.92 -13.34
C ALA A 25 -23.85 -11.73 -12.06
N LYS A 26 -23.42 -13.00 -12.14
CA LYS A 26 -23.33 -13.92 -11.02
C LYS A 26 -21.86 -14.23 -10.76
N VAL A 27 -21.40 -13.96 -9.54
CA VAL A 27 -20.04 -14.26 -9.08
C VAL A 27 -20.09 -15.57 -8.30
N VAL A 28 -19.33 -16.56 -8.74
CA VAL A 28 -19.22 -17.87 -8.08
C VAL A 28 -17.90 -17.90 -7.30
N CYS A 29 -17.98 -18.22 -6.02
CA CYS A 29 -16.84 -18.26 -5.10
C CYS A 29 -16.79 -19.60 -4.34
N LYS A 30 -15.63 -19.88 -3.73
CA LYS A 30 -15.53 -20.91 -2.68
C LYS A 30 -15.34 -20.22 -1.34
N ASN A 31 -16.17 -20.55 -0.35
CA ASN A 31 -15.99 -20.05 1.01
C ASN A 31 -14.85 -20.78 1.74
N LYS A 32 -14.54 -20.36 2.97
CA LYS A 32 -13.49 -20.98 3.80
C LYS A 32 -13.72 -22.48 4.07
N ALA A 33 -14.97 -22.93 4.08
CA ALA A 33 -15.34 -24.35 4.23
C ALA A 33 -15.19 -25.16 2.93
N GLY A 34 -14.85 -24.51 1.81
CA GLY A 34 -14.73 -25.13 0.49
C GLY A 34 -16.07 -25.29 -0.25
N GLU A 35 -17.16 -24.73 0.30
CA GLU A 35 -18.48 -24.76 -0.31
C GLU A 35 -18.59 -23.71 -1.40
N THR A 36 -19.31 -24.04 -2.47
CA THR A 36 -19.62 -23.09 -3.54
C THR A 36 -20.74 -22.15 -3.10
N VAL A 37 -20.44 -20.85 -3.10
CA VAL A 37 -21.41 -19.78 -2.85
C VAL A 37 -21.48 -18.85 -4.06
N SER A 38 -22.61 -18.20 -4.29
CA SER A 38 -22.77 -17.27 -5.39
C SER A 38 -23.46 -15.99 -4.96
N PHE A 39 -23.08 -14.88 -5.62
CA PHE A 39 -23.61 -13.55 -5.41
C PHE A 39 -24.09 -13.02 -6.76
N GLU A 40 -25.27 -12.40 -6.78
CA GLU A 40 -25.83 -11.77 -7.96
C GLU A 40 -25.82 -10.25 -7.81
N ALA A 41 -25.48 -9.55 -8.87
CA ALA A 41 -25.43 -8.09 -8.91
C ALA A 41 -25.68 -7.57 -10.33
N GLU A 42 -26.14 -6.34 -10.44
CA GLU A 42 -26.28 -5.67 -11.75
C GLU A 42 -24.92 -5.45 -12.41
N LYS A 43 -23.88 -5.18 -11.60
CA LYS A 43 -22.50 -4.92 -12.06
C LYS A 43 -21.50 -5.55 -11.13
N VAL A 44 -20.39 -5.99 -11.69
CA VAL A 44 -19.23 -6.52 -10.94
C VAL A 44 -17.99 -5.70 -11.26
N LEU A 45 -17.39 -5.13 -10.23
CA LEU A 45 -16.09 -4.45 -10.33
C LEU A 45 -14.98 -5.45 -10.01
N VAL A 46 -14.03 -5.63 -10.94
CA VAL A 46 -12.83 -6.43 -10.73
C VAL A 46 -11.68 -5.51 -10.32
N ALA A 47 -11.27 -5.59 -9.05
CA ALA A 47 -10.23 -4.77 -8.46
C ALA A 47 -9.20 -5.61 -7.67
N ILE A 48 -8.75 -6.73 -8.27
CA ILE A 48 -7.91 -7.77 -7.64
C ILE A 48 -6.41 -7.50 -7.72
N GLY A 49 -6.00 -6.30 -8.13
CA GLY A 49 -4.60 -5.87 -8.23
C GLY A 49 -4.16 -5.57 -9.66
N ARG A 50 -2.88 -5.28 -9.81
CA ARG A 50 -2.23 -4.89 -11.07
C ARG A 50 -1.11 -5.84 -11.43
N LYS A 51 -0.96 -6.14 -12.71
CA LYS A 51 0.15 -6.90 -13.29
C LYS A 51 1.11 -5.95 -13.99
N ALA A 52 2.41 -6.18 -13.88
CA ALA A 52 3.40 -5.43 -14.64
C ALA A 52 3.19 -5.64 -16.15
N ASN A 53 3.22 -4.56 -16.92
CA ASN A 53 3.07 -4.60 -18.38
C ASN A 53 4.45 -4.61 -19.06
N THR A 54 5.19 -5.69 -18.88
CA THR A 54 6.58 -5.85 -19.34
C THR A 54 6.75 -6.93 -20.43
N ALA A 55 5.67 -7.60 -20.80
CA ALA A 55 5.74 -8.73 -21.73
C ALA A 55 6.37 -8.37 -23.11
N SER A 56 6.18 -7.12 -23.58
CA SER A 56 6.75 -6.64 -24.84
C SER A 56 8.22 -6.22 -24.75
N LEU A 57 8.79 -6.12 -23.52
CA LEU A 57 10.16 -5.63 -23.30
C LEU A 57 11.23 -6.72 -23.50
N ASN A 58 10.81 -7.99 -23.60
CA ASN A 58 11.72 -9.12 -23.75
C ASN A 58 12.84 -9.14 -22.69
N LEU A 59 12.45 -9.12 -21.42
CA LEU A 59 13.37 -9.01 -20.28
C LEU A 59 14.48 -10.06 -20.28
N GLU A 60 14.17 -11.28 -20.75
CA GLU A 60 15.12 -12.39 -20.83
C GLU A 60 16.24 -12.09 -21.85
N ALA A 61 15.91 -11.56 -23.01
CA ALA A 61 16.90 -11.18 -24.03
C ALA A 61 17.81 -10.04 -23.54
N ALA A 62 17.30 -9.16 -22.68
CA ALA A 62 18.08 -8.11 -22.03
C ALA A 62 18.86 -8.61 -20.81
N GLY A 63 18.74 -9.87 -20.41
CA GLY A 63 19.37 -10.45 -19.25
C GLY A 63 18.87 -9.91 -17.91
N LEU A 64 17.66 -9.36 -17.88
CA LEU A 64 17.09 -8.71 -16.69
C LEU A 64 16.45 -9.71 -15.75
N ASN A 65 16.83 -9.68 -14.48
CA ASN A 65 16.18 -10.46 -13.42
C ASN A 65 14.78 -9.94 -13.16
N ASN A 66 13.81 -10.86 -13.09
CA ASN A 66 12.42 -10.50 -12.81
C ASN A 66 11.70 -11.60 -12.01
N ASP A 67 10.64 -11.22 -11.27
CA ASP A 67 9.66 -12.13 -10.72
C ASP A 67 8.32 -11.88 -11.38
N ARG A 68 7.82 -12.87 -12.14
CA ARG A 68 6.54 -12.82 -12.85
C ARG A 68 6.36 -11.54 -13.68
N GLY A 69 7.43 -11.11 -14.37
CA GLY A 69 7.47 -9.91 -15.20
C GLY A 69 7.74 -8.61 -14.45
N ARG A 70 7.90 -8.63 -13.12
CA ARG A 70 8.32 -7.46 -12.35
C ARG A 70 9.84 -7.42 -12.24
N ILE A 71 10.44 -6.32 -12.65
CA ILE A 71 11.90 -6.15 -12.72
C ILE A 71 12.48 -5.98 -11.31
N ILE A 72 13.53 -6.74 -11.01
CA ILE A 72 14.22 -6.67 -9.72
C ILE A 72 15.28 -5.57 -9.80
N VAL A 73 15.27 -4.67 -8.82
CA VAL A 73 16.25 -3.58 -8.67
C VAL A 73 16.83 -3.56 -7.26
N ASN A 74 17.98 -2.91 -7.11
CA ASN A 74 18.56 -2.55 -5.81
C ASN A 74 17.96 -1.22 -5.29
N ASP A 75 18.44 -0.73 -4.14
CA ASP A 75 17.95 0.53 -3.54
C ASP A 75 18.33 1.78 -4.34
N LYS A 76 19.21 1.66 -5.34
CA LYS A 76 19.55 2.73 -6.29
C LYS A 76 18.70 2.71 -7.55
N MET A 77 17.68 1.85 -7.60
CA MET A 77 16.83 1.57 -8.76
C MET A 77 17.58 0.95 -9.96
N GLU A 78 18.80 0.46 -9.77
CA GLU A 78 19.57 -0.22 -10.79
C GLU A 78 19.23 -1.71 -10.82
N THR A 79 19.14 -2.29 -12.02
CA THR A 79 18.91 -3.72 -12.23
C THR A 79 20.20 -4.51 -12.06
N ASN A 80 20.15 -5.82 -12.29
CA ASN A 80 21.35 -6.66 -12.37
C ASN A 80 22.23 -6.38 -13.61
N VAL A 81 21.74 -5.63 -14.59
CA VAL A 81 22.50 -5.22 -15.78
C VAL A 81 23.01 -3.79 -15.55
N PRO A 82 24.34 -3.56 -15.49
CA PRO A 82 24.89 -2.24 -15.22
C PRO A 82 24.39 -1.17 -16.21
N GLY A 83 24.02 -0.01 -15.67
CA GLY A 83 23.49 1.12 -16.45
C GLY A 83 22.04 0.97 -16.88
N VAL A 84 21.35 -0.10 -16.49
CA VAL A 84 19.93 -0.31 -16.74
C VAL A 84 19.16 -0.14 -15.44
N TYR A 85 18.21 0.79 -15.43
CA TYR A 85 17.38 1.16 -14.29
C TYR A 85 15.91 0.80 -14.56
N ALA A 86 15.15 0.52 -13.51
CA ALA A 86 13.70 0.35 -13.59
C ALA A 86 13.02 1.07 -12.44
N ILE A 87 11.88 1.73 -12.73
CA ILE A 87 11.10 2.51 -11.79
C ILE A 87 9.60 2.24 -11.95
N GLY A 88 8.81 2.60 -10.95
CA GLY A 88 7.36 2.55 -11.00
C GLY A 88 6.75 1.15 -10.89
N ASP A 89 5.55 1.00 -11.43
CA ASP A 89 4.69 -0.18 -11.25
C ASP A 89 5.27 -1.49 -11.79
N CYS A 90 6.29 -1.43 -12.64
CA CYS A 90 6.97 -2.61 -13.16
C CYS A 90 8.06 -3.17 -12.22
N VAL A 91 8.39 -2.47 -11.15
CA VAL A 91 9.42 -2.89 -10.18
C VAL A 91 8.87 -3.90 -9.19
N PHE A 92 9.66 -4.95 -8.89
CA PHE A 92 9.31 -5.96 -7.92
C PHE A 92 9.38 -5.43 -6.48
N GLY A 93 8.38 -5.79 -5.66
CA GLY A 93 8.40 -5.54 -4.21
C GLY A 93 8.18 -4.09 -3.79
N LYS A 94 7.87 -3.18 -4.71
CA LYS A 94 7.59 -1.77 -4.41
C LYS A 94 6.10 -1.45 -4.55
N ALA A 95 5.64 -0.42 -3.81
CA ALA A 95 4.26 0.04 -3.87
C ALA A 95 3.94 0.62 -5.26
N GLN A 96 2.80 0.22 -5.83
CA GLN A 96 2.35 0.67 -7.14
C GLN A 96 1.56 1.98 -7.02
N LEU A 97 2.27 3.06 -6.68
CA LEU A 97 1.73 4.40 -6.42
C LEU A 97 2.50 5.44 -7.24
N ALA A 98 1.80 6.48 -7.70
CA ALA A 98 2.40 7.51 -8.55
C ALA A 98 3.59 8.22 -7.86
N HIS A 99 3.43 8.62 -6.60
CA HIS A 99 4.50 9.28 -5.84
C HIS A 99 5.67 8.34 -5.53
N THR A 100 5.44 7.04 -5.35
CA THR A 100 6.49 6.03 -5.26
C THR A 100 7.31 5.99 -6.55
N ALA A 101 6.64 5.97 -7.71
CA ALA A 101 7.31 5.99 -9.01
C ALA A 101 8.12 7.27 -9.23
N SER A 102 7.62 8.44 -8.77
CA SER A 102 8.34 9.71 -8.83
C SER A 102 9.61 9.68 -7.99
N ALA A 103 9.51 9.25 -6.73
CA ALA A 103 10.67 9.12 -5.84
C ALA A 103 11.74 8.14 -6.40
N MET A 104 11.30 7.01 -6.96
CA MET A 104 12.22 6.10 -7.65
C MET A 104 12.89 6.75 -8.86
N GLY A 105 12.16 7.58 -9.61
CA GLY A 105 12.68 8.30 -10.77
C GLY A 105 13.77 9.30 -10.38
N GLU A 106 13.57 10.06 -9.30
CA GLU A 106 14.57 10.97 -8.75
C GLU A 106 15.85 10.22 -8.36
N VAL A 107 15.71 9.14 -7.57
CA VAL A 107 16.85 8.29 -7.16
C VAL A 107 17.59 7.70 -8.35
N ALA A 108 16.88 7.21 -9.36
CA ALA A 108 17.49 6.69 -10.56
C ALA A 108 18.28 7.76 -11.34
N ALA A 109 17.67 8.95 -11.51
CA ALA A 109 18.30 10.06 -12.23
C ALA A 109 19.57 10.57 -11.51
N GLU A 110 19.54 10.69 -10.19
CA GLU A 110 20.70 11.07 -9.38
C GLU A 110 21.84 10.06 -9.55
N ASN A 111 21.57 8.77 -9.42
CA ASN A 111 22.58 7.73 -9.60
C ASN A 111 23.16 7.69 -11.04
N ILE A 112 22.33 7.91 -12.06
CA ILE A 112 22.78 8.03 -13.46
C ILE A 112 23.75 9.21 -13.61
N MET A 113 23.53 10.30 -12.90
CA MET A 113 24.39 11.48 -12.91
C MET A 113 25.59 11.38 -11.95
N GLY A 114 25.79 10.24 -11.30
CA GLY A 114 26.91 10.02 -10.36
C GLY A 114 26.68 10.63 -8.98
N ILE A 115 25.46 11.07 -8.67
CA ILE A 115 25.08 11.58 -7.35
C ILE A 115 24.55 10.38 -6.53
N PRO A 116 25.20 9.98 -5.41
CA PRO A 116 24.74 8.85 -4.63
C PRO A 116 23.36 9.11 -4.00
N ALA A 117 22.38 8.28 -4.35
CA ALA A 117 21.03 8.34 -3.82
C ALA A 117 20.49 6.92 -3.57
N VAL A 118 19.62 6.77 -2.57
CA VAL A 118 18.95 5.52 -2.25
C VAL A 118 17.46 5.77 -2.02
N TYR A 119 16.63 4.86 -2.48
CA TYR A 119 15.21 4.90 -2.26
C TYR A 119 14.88 4.43 -0.83
N ASP A 120 14.31 5.33 -0.03
CA ASP A 120 13.86 5.03 1.33
C ASP A 120 12.36 4.73 1.36
N GLU A 121 12.02 3.46 1.44
CA GLU A 121 10.63 3.00 1.50
C GLU A 121 9.94 3.37 2.82
N LYS A 122 10.69 3.60 3.91
CA LYS A 122 10.12 3.92 5.23
C LYS A 122 9.35 5.23 5.22
N THR A 123 9.80 6.20 4.43
CA THR A 123 9.20 7.55 4.37
C THR A 123 8.16 7.69 3.26
N ASN A 124 7.83 6.61 2.56
CA ASN A 124 6.88 6.61 1.45
C ASN A 124 5.47 6.27 1.95
N PRO A 125 4.51 7.23 1.99
CA PRO A 125 3.18 6.97 2.51
C PRO A 125 2.32 6.16 1.55
N THR A 126 1.39 5.39 2.11
CA THR A 126 0.31 4.74 1.38
C THR A 126 -1.01 5.40 1.74
N CYS A 127 -1.79 5.82 0.73
CA CYS A 127 -3.04 6.52 0.88
C CYS A 127 -4.18 5.76 0.20
N VAL A 128 -5.31 5.63 0.89
CA VAL A 128 -6.55 5.05 0.37
C VAL A 128 -7.65 6.10 0.45
N TYR A 129 -8.10 6.56 -0.72
CA TYR A 129 -9.10 7.60 -0.89
C TYR A 129 -10.50 7.01 -0.83
N MET A 130 -10.98 6.75 0.37
CA MET A 130 -12.32 6.24 0.66
C MET A 130 -12.97 7.11 1.75
N GLU A 131 -14.16 6.75 2.22
CA GLU A 131 -14.82 7.41 3.37
C GLU A 131 -15.03 6.40 4.49
N PRO A 132 -14.40 6.59 5.68
CA PRO A 132 -13.34 7.54 5.97
C PRO A 132 -12.02 7.18 5.26
N GLU A 133 -11.16 8.18 4.99
CA GLU A 133 -9.84 7.95 4.41
C GLU A 133 -8.95 7.07 5.29
N ALA A 134 -8.02 6.35 4.67
CA ALA A 134 -6.98 5.63 5.40
C ALA A 134 -5.60 5.97 4.82
N ALA A 135 -4.63 6.17 5.71
CA ALA A 135 -3.25 6.41 5.30
C ALA A 135 -2.27 5.79 6.30
N SER A 136 -1.10 5.41 5.80
CA SER A 136 -0.05 4.81 6.61
C SER A 136 1.33 5.13 6.05
N VAL A 137 2.32 5.23 6.96
CA VAL A 137 3.73 5.37 6.61
C VAL A 137 4.57 4.65 7.67
N GLY A 138 5.71 4.10 7.28
CA GLY A 138 6.61 3.35 8.14
C GLY A 138 6.11 1.94 8.47
N LEU A 139 6.55 1.40 9.60
CA LEU A 139 6.33 0.01 10.00
C LEU A 139 4.96 -0.21 10.65
N THR A 140 4.37 -1.38 10.40
CA THR A 140 3.24 -1.90 11.18
C THR A 140 3.72 -2.66 12.42
N GLU A 141 2.82 -2.92 13.37
CA GLU A 141 3.12 -3.76 14.55
C GLU A 141 3.59 -5.16 14.14
N GLU A 142 2.98 -5.74 13.10
CA GLU A 142 3.36 -7.06 12.56
C GLU A 142 4.76 -7.04 11.98
N GLN A 143 5.12 -5.96 11.28
CA GLN A 143 6.46 -5.79 10.73
C GLN A 143 7.52 -5.59 11.82
N CYS A 144 7.20 -4.81 12.87
CA CYS A 144 8.09 -4.67 14.03
C CYS A 144 8.33 -6.02 14.70
N LYS A 145 7.28 -6.80 14.95
CA LYS A 145 7.38 -8.16 15.52
C LYS A 145 8.23 -9.08 14.64
N ALA A 146 7.98 -9.09 13.33
CA ALA A 146 8.72 -9.93 12.39
C ALA A 146 10.22 -9.59 12.33
N LYS A 147 10.56 -8.30 12.55
CA LYS A 147 11.94 -7.81 12.58
C LYS A 147 12.60 -7.89 13.96
N GLY A 148 11.87 -8.31 15.01
CA GLY A 148 12.38 -8.34 16.39
C GLY A 148 12.65 -6.96 16.98
N ILE A 149 11.94 -5.92 16.51
CA ILE A 149 12.07 -4.56 17.02
C ILE A 149 11.16 -4.41 18.24
N ASP A 150 11.73 -3.95 19.35
CA ASP A 150 10.96 -3.56 20.55
C ASP A 150 10.29 -2.21 20.30
N TYR A 151 8.99 -2.13 20.52
CA TYR A 151 8.20 -0.94 20.21
C TYR A 151 7.12 -0.64 21.25
N LYS A 152 6.69 0.62 21.26
CA LYS A 152 5.53 1.13 21.99
C LYS A 152 4.45 1.54 20.97
N VAL A 153 3.17 1.50 21.41
CA VAL A 153 2.04 1.90 20.56
C VAL A 153 1.20 2.95 21.27
N GLY A 154 1.07 4.11 20.65
CA GLY A 154 0.10 5.14 21.03
C GLY A 154 -1.12 5.10 20.09
N LYS A 155 -2.33 5.20 20.66
CA LYS A 155 -3.59 5.28 19.88
C LYS A 155 -4.43 6.44 20.38
N PHE A 156 -4.88 7.28 19.44
CA PHE A 156 -5.78 8.39 19.72
C PHE A 156 -7.07 8.23 18.93
N PRO A 157 -8.20 7.90 19.58
CA PRO A 157 -9.48 7.80 18.89
C PRO A 157 -10.00 9.20 18.53
N LEU A 158 -10.43 9.40 17.27
CA LEU A 158 -10.83 10.70 16.76
C LEU A 158 -12.13 11.25 17.37
N VAL A 159 -12.90 10.42 18.06
CA VAL A 159 -14.05 10.86 18.86
C VAL A 159 -13.64 11.85 19.97
N ALA A 160 -12.38 11.87 20.38
CA ALA A 160 -11.84 12.85 21.34
C ALA A 160 -11.36 14.15 20.68
N ASN A 161 -11.44 14.27 19.33
CA ASN A 161 -11.01 15.46 18.59
C ASN A 161 -12.24 16.26 18.10
N GLY A 162 -12.39 17.51 18.57
CA GLY A 162 -13.54 18.36 18.22
C GLY A 162 -13.70 18.60 16.72
N LYS A 163 -12.61 18.74 15.96
CA LYS A 163 -12.68 18.91 14.51
C LYS A 163 -13.17 17.65 13.81
N SER A 164 -12.73 16.48 14.24
CA SER A 164 -13.19 15.20 13.71
C SER A 164 -14.66 14.95 14.01
N LEU A 165 -15.14 15.33 15.20
CA LEU A 165 -16.58 15.29 15.54
C LEU A 165 -17.43 16.13 14.58
N ILE A 166 -16.96 17.32 14.21
CA ILE A 166 -17.67 18.21 13.28
C ILE A 166 -17.72 17.60 11.87
N ILE A 167 -16.64 16.94 11.42
CA ILE A 167 -16.54 16.46 10.03
C ILE A 167 -17.31 15.15 9.83
N ASN A 168 -17.12 14.15 10.70
CA ASN A 168 -17.67 12.80 10.49
C ASN A 168 -18.16 12.11 11.77
N GLY A 169 -18.46 12.88 12.84
CA GLY A 169 -18.86 12.31 14.13
C GLY A 169 -17.71 11.68 14.93
N GLY A 170 -16.45 11.97 14.58
CA GLY A 170 -15.27 11.45 15.28
C GLY A 170 -14.93 10.01 14.94
N GLU A 171 -15.44 9.47 13.84
CA GLU A 171 -15.10 8.11 13.41
C GLU A 171 -13.67 8.04 12.90
N GLY A 172 -12.88 7.16 13.52
CA GLY A 172 -11.48 6.95 13.15
C GLY A 172 -10.51 6.94 14.32
N LEU A 173 -9.24 6.80 14.01
CA LEU A 173 -8.13 6.80 14.96
C LEU A 173 -6.82 7.20 14.31
N VAL A 174 -5.90 7.74 15.12
CA VAL A 174 -4.48 7.84 14.82
C VAL A 174 -3.74 6.83 15.65
N LYS A 175 -2.85 6.06 15.03
CA LYS A 175 -1.95 5.11 15.71
C LYS A 175 -0.51 5.47 15.37
N ILE A 176 0.34 5.59 16.38
CA ILE A 176 1.77 5.79 16.26
C ILE A 176 2.48 4.59 16.87
N ILE A 177 3.50 4.11 16.17
CA ILE A 177 4.42 3.08 16.63
C ILE A 177 5.76 3.76 16.82
N ALA A 178 6.36 3.63 18.00
CA ALA A 178 7.65 4.22 18.32
C ALA A 178 8.61 3.16 18.84
N ASP A 179 9.91 3.37 18.66
CA ASP A 179 10.95 2.55 19.28
C ASP A 179 10.82 2.54 20.80
N ALA A 180 10.99 1.38 21.44
CA ALA A 180 10.78 1.25 22.88
C ALA A 180 11.83 1.98 23.71
N LYS A 181 13.04 2.17 23.18
CA LYS A 181 14.20 2.73 23.87
C LYS A 181 14.42 4.20 23.55
N TYR A 182 14.44 4.53 22.24
CA TYR A 182 14.78 5.88 21.77
C TYR A 182 13.56 6.74 21.49
N GLU A 183 12.36 6.13 21.48
CA GLU A 183 11.05 6.76 21.24
C GLU A 183 10.91 7.36 19.81
N GLU A 184 11.86 7.08 18.93
CA GLU A 184 11.81 7.42 17.52
C GLU A 184 10.56 6.86 16.86
N VAL A 185 9.90 7.64 16.01
CA VAL A 185 8.71 7.18 15.27
C VAL A 185 9.11 6.12 14.25
N LEU A 186 8.54 4.93 14.38
CA LEU A 186 8.72 3.80 13.46
C LEU A 186 7.61 3.68 12.44
N GLY A 187 6.43 4.19 12.76
CA GLY A 187 5.29 4.14 11.85
C GLY A 187 4.09 4.94 12.35
N MET A 188 3.30 5.46 11.41
CA MET A 188 2.05 6.18 11.68
C MET A 188 0.94 5.65 10.78
N HIS A 189 -0.24 5.44 11.36
CA HIS A 189 -1.41 4.91 10.67
C HIS A 189 -2.64 5.69 11.08
N ILE A 190 -3.38 6.19 10.11
CA ILE A 190 -4.55 7.03 10.32
C ILE A 190 -5.73 6.45 9.57
N ILE A 191 -6.88 6.38 10.23
CA ILE A 191 -8.18 6.20 9.59
C ILE A 191 -9.06 7.35 10.07
N GLY A 192 -9.59 8.15 9.15
CA GLY A 192 -10.43 9.29 9.50
C GLY A 192 -10.39 10.40 8.48
N PRO A 193 -11.05 11.54 8.77
CA PRO A 193 -11.09 12.67 7.87
C PRO A 193 -9.69 13.20 7.56
N ARG A 194 -9.40 13.40 6.28
CA ARG A 194 -8.14 13.95 5.79
C ARG A 194 -6.90 13.13 6.20
N ALA A 195 -7.05 11.82 6.42
CA ALA A 195 -5.92 10.96 6.76
C ALA A 195 -4.82 11.04 5.70
N THR A 196 -5.18 11.16 4.43
CA THR A 196 -4.27 11.22 3.28
C THR A 196 -3.46 12.53 3.22
N ASP A 197 -3.97 13.62 3.80
CA ASP A 197 -3.20 14.86 3.98
C ASP A 197 -2.32 14.80 5.23
N LEU A 198 -2.88 14.33 6.34
CA LEU A 198 -2.22 14.31 7.65
C LEU A 198 -1.03 13.36 7.72
N ILE A 199 -1.01 12.30 6.92
CA ILE A 199 0.09 11.33 6.92
C ILE A 199 1.44 11.94 6.56
N ALA A 200 1.47 13.09 5.91
CA ALA A 200 2.69 13.81 5.58
C ALA A 200 3.51 14.20 6.83
N GLU A 201 2.84 14.49 7.97
CA GLU A 201 3.53 14.72 9.25
C GLU A 201 4.28 13.47 9.72
N GLY A 202 3.65 12.29 9.59
CA GLY A 202 4.29 11.01 9.92
C GLY A 202 5.48 10.71 9.01
N ALA A 203 5.37 11.00 7.71
CA ALA A 203 6.49 10.83 6.77
C ALA A 203 7.66 11.77 7.12
N LEU A 204 7.36 13.02 7.51
CA LEU A 204 8.37 13.97 7.94
C LEU A 204 9.02 13.55 9.27
N ALA A 205 8.24 13.09 10.25
CA ALA A 205 8.75 12.59 11.52
C ALA A 205 9.74 11.42 11.30
N LEU A 206 9.36 10.45 10.47
CA LEU A 206 10.25 9.33 10.08
C LEU A 206 11.53 9.80 9.38
N ARG A 207 11.42 10.80 8.50
CA ARG A 207 12.58 11.36 7.77
C ARG A 207 13.55 12.08 8.69
N LEU A 208 13.06 12.71 9.75
CA LEU A 208 13.84 13.48 10.72
C LEU A 208 14.28 12.65 11.95
N GLU A 209 13.92 11.38 11.99
CA GLU A 209 14.19 10.48 13.13
C GLU A 209 13.67 11.07 14.46
N ALA A 210 12.43 11.64 14.41
CA ALA A 210 11.79 12.35 15.52
C ALA A 210 11.13 11.37 16.51
#